data_65dbbeeeafc8755158a51a0d59ec44e7
#
_entry.id   65dbbeeeafc8755158a51a0d59ec44e7
#
_cell.length_a   1.000
_cell.length_b   1.000
_cell.length_c   1.000
_cell.angle_alpha   90.00
_cell.angle_beta   90.00
_cell.angle_gamma   90.00
#
_symmetry.space_group_name_H-M   'P 1'
#
loop_
_entity.id
_entity.type
_entity.pdbx_description
1 polymer ?
#
loop_
_entity_poly.entity_id
_entity_poly.type
_entity_poly.pdbx_seq_one_letter_code
_entity_poly.pdbx_strand_id
1 'polypeptide(L)'
;MPRFEPFPALRYAPGVDLDAAAAPPYDVLSSSDVAALRARHERNIVEIDLPGPEDDPERYHRAARTMRAWEDEGTLVRDEAPTFTLYRMRFTTEDGTERETVGVLGALEVVDEGAGGVLPHERTTPKAKTDRLDLTRATEANLSPVWGLSLTAGLTELLTEPAEVVGRCTDEQGVLHTVERVTDPERLSAIEAAVAANPVLIADGHHRYAISRTYRDERRTSGGRGPWDLTLTYVGELVESQLSIDAIHRLYRGIEADALTAALERSFDLAPAGPIDPSFATRVVSEGALCLVHTDGTGTWLRPRASACEGVRALDGALLEHALADVEVDVSYQHGVQHVVDLVRGGDVSAGVLIRPTSIDEIRRTAHEGLLMPPKSTFFTPKLRTGLVMRPLV
;
A
#
# COMPACT_ATOMS: atom_id res chain seq x y z
N MET A 1 -12.70 -6.39 -18.88
CA MET A 1 -11.71 -5.36 -18.55
C MET A 1 -12.39 -4.35 -17.66
N PRO A 2 -11.73 -3.78 -16.64
CA PRO A 2 -12.37 -2.84 -15.72
C PRO A 2 -12.55 -1.48 -16.38
N ARG A 3 -13.59 -0.75 -16.01
CA ARG A 3 -13.70 0.67 -16.32
C ARG A 3 -12.73 1.46 -15.46
N PHE A 4 -12.11 2.47 -16.06
CA PHE A 4 -11.27 3.44 -15.36
C PHE A 4 -11.59 4.82 -15.90
N GLU A 5 -12.20 5.66 -15.10
CA GLU A 5 -12.84 6.90 -15.54
C GLU A 5 -12.21 8.13 -14.86
N PRO A 6 -12.11 9.27 -15.55
CA PRO A 6 -11.82 10.55 -14.90
C PRO A 6 -12.98 10.95 -13.99
N PHE A 7 -12.72 11.79 -12.99
CA PHE A 7 -13.72 12.27 -12.05
C PHE A 7 -13.43 13.70 -11.60
N PRO A 8 -14.45 14.46 -11.10
CA PRO A 8 -14.23 15.77 -10.48
C PRO A 8 -13.50 15.59 -9.14
N ALA A 9 -12.17 15.78 -9.17
CA ALA A 9 -11.33 15.55 -8.00
C ALA A 9 -11.54 16.63 -6.95
N LEU A 10 -11.63 16.23 -5.67
CA LEU A 10 -11.59 17.10 -4.51
C LEU A 10 -10.16 17.16 -3.98
N ARG A 11 -9.65 18.37 -3.76
CA ARG A 11 -8.27 18.59 -3.28
C ARG A 11 -8.16 19.87 -2.48
N TYR A 12 -7.07 20.06 -1.77
CA TYR A 12 -6.79 21.34 -1.12
C TYR A 12 -6.64 22.47 -2.15
N ALA A 13 -7.16 23.64 -1.78
CA ALA A 13 -7.05 24.84 -2.58
C ALA A 13 -5.57 25.28 -2.76
N PRO A 14 -5.25 25.97 -3.87
CA PRO A 14 -3.93 26.57 -4.01
C PRO A 14 -3.58 27.48 -2.82
N GLY A 15 -2.37 27.34 -2.30
CA GLY A 15 -1.90 28.12 -1.13
C GLY A 15 -2.03 27.43 0.22
N VAL A 16 -2.71 26.29 0.30
CA VAL A 16 -2.64 25.42 1.50
C VAL A 16 -1.27 24.74 1.54
N ASP A 17 -0.64 24.77 2.72
CA ASP A 17 0.64 24.06 2.96
C ASP A 17 0.40 22.54 3.00
N LEU A 18 0.66 21.88 1.88
CA LEU A 18 0.45 20.43 1.74
C LEU A 18 1.48 19.60 2.51
N ASP A 19 2.68 20.13 2.81
CA ASP A 19 3.66 19.46 3.67
C ASP A 19 3.10 19.26 5.08
N ALA A 20 2.27 20.20 5.52
CA ALA A 20 1.63 20.16 6.82
C ALA A 20 0.22 19.56 6.81
N ALA A 21 -0.52 19.64 5.70
CA ALA A 21 -1.93 19.25 5.60
C ALA A 21 -2.15 17.80 5.13
N ALA A 22 -1.26 17.26 4.30
CA ALA A 22 -1.32 15.86 3.87
C ALA A 22 -0.77 14.92 4.95
N ALA A 23 -1.15 13.65 4.88
CA ALA A 23 -0.73 12.63 5.83
C ALA A 23 -0.31 11.32 5.14
N PRO A 24 0.51 10.48 5.78
CA PRO A 24 0.65 9.08 5.39
C PRO A 24 -0.72 8.36 5.38
N PRO A 25 -0.84 7.22 4.71
CA PRO A 25 -2.08 6.43 4.78
C PRO A 25 -2.35 5.97 6.21
N TYR A 26 -3.63 5.90 6.58
CA TYR A 26 -4.10 5.62 7.94
C TYR A 26 -3.54 4.34 8.57
N ASP A 27 -3.23 3.34 7.75
CA ASP A 27 -2.80 1.99 8.16
C ASP A 27 -1.32 1.90 8.58
N VAL A 28 -0.57 2.99 8.41
CA VAL A 28 0.83 3.11 8.86
C VAL A 28 1.00 4.09 10.03
N LEU A 29 -0.07 4.74 10.49
CA LEU A 29 -0.04 5.75 11.54
C LEU A 29 -0.35 5.16 12.91
N SER A 30 0.50 5.47 13.90
CA SER A 30 0.20 5.25 15.32
C SER A 30 -0.64 6.39 15.89
N SER A 31 -1.23 6.20 17.07
CA SER A 31 -1.98 7.26 17.76
C SER A 31 -1.11 8.50 18.08
N SER A 32 0.18 8.31 18.34
CA SER A 32 1.13 9.41 18.54
C SER A 32 1.39 10.19 17.25
N ASP A 33 1.48 9.50 16.09
CA ASP A 33 1.65 10.14 14.79
C ASP A 33 0.43 10.99 14.43
N VAL A 34 -0.77 10.46 14.67
CA VAL A 34 -2.02 11.20 14.46
C VAL A 34 -2.07 12.46 15.31
N ALA A 35 -1.67 12.38 16.59
CA ALA A 35 -1.63 13.54 17.48
C ALA A 35 -0.60 14.59 17.00
N ALA A 36 0.56 14.16 16.53
CA ALA A 36 1.58 15.05 15.96
C ALA A 36 1.12 15.74 14.67
N LEU A 37 0.44 15.02 13.78
CA LEU A 37 -0.12 15.56 12.53
C LEU A 37 -1.21 16.60 12.80
N ARG A 38 -2.11 16.35 13.76
CA ARG A 38 -3.10 17.33 14.23
C ARG A 38 -2.47 18.60 14.76
N ALA A 39 -1.41 18.46 15.56
CA ALA A 39 -0.70 19.60 16.13
C ALA A 39 0.08 20.40 15.05
N ARG A 40 0.45 19.77 13.93
CA ARG A 40 1.20 20.41 12.84
C ARG A 40 0.36 21.43 12.07
N HIS A 41 -0.91 21.09 11.78
CA HIS A 41 -1.79 21.96 11.01
C HIS A 41 -3.27 21.69 11.31
N GLU A 42 -4.05 22.73 11.57
CA GLU A 42 -5.49 22.63 11.88
C GLU A 42 -6.36 22.04 10.76
N ARG A 43 -5.85 22.08 9.52
CA ARG A 43 -6.47 21.51 8.32
C ARG A 43 -5.75 20.22 7.87
N ASN A 44 -5.04 19.52 8.77
CA ASN A 44 -4.46 18.24 8.39
C ASN A 44 -5.56 17.21 8.11
N ILE A 45 -5.38 16.43 7.03
CA ILE A 45 -6.39 15.46 6.58
C ILE A 45 -6.76 14.40 7.62
N VAL A 46 -5.93 14.17 8.64
CA VAL A 46 -6.24 13.24 9.74
C VAL A 46 -7.47 13.66 10.55
N GLU A 47 -7.89 14.92 10.51
CA GLU A 47 -9.15 15.38 11.12
C GLU A 47 -10.37 14.71 10.47
N ILE A 48 -10.25 14.36 9.19
CA ILE A 48 -11.29 13.68 8.41
C ILE A 48 -11.00 12.19 8.32
N ASP A 49 -9.76 11.80 7.99
CA ASP A 49 -9.41 10.40 7.70
C ASP A 49 -9.30 9.52 8.95
N LEU A 50 -8.87 10.11 10.08
CA LEU A 50 -8.74 9.44 11.39
C LEU A 50 -9.45 10.25 12.48
N PRO A 51 -10.79 10.43 12.40
CA PRO A 51 -11.50 11.28 13.36
C PRO A 51 -11.43 10.67 14.75
N GLY A 52 -11.05 11.48 15.74
CA GLY A 52 -11.00 11.10 17.13
C GLY A 52 -12.07 11.79 17.99
N PRO A 53 -12.18 11.39 19.24
CA PRO A 53 -11.63 10.18 19.87
C PRO A 53 -12.31 8.89 19.37
N GLU A 54 -11.64 7.74 19.53
CA GLU A 54 -12.10 6.45 18.98
C GLU A 54 -13.40 5.94 19.61
N ASP A 55 -13.67 6.29 20.86
CA ASP A 55 -14.87 5.91 21.62
C ASP A 55 -16.07 6.84 21.36
N ASP A 56 -15.89 7.93 20.58
CA ASP A 56 -16.97 8.83 20.22
C ASP A 56 -17.80 8.28 19.03
N PRO A 57 -19.07 7.91 19.22
CA PRO A 57 -19.91 7.41 18.15
C PRO A 57 -20.20 8.46 17.06
N GLU A 58 -20.08 9.76 17.37
CA GLU A 58 -20.32 10.87 16.46
C GLU A 58 -19.09 11.24 15.61
N ARG A 59 -17.96 10.57 15.79
CA ARG A 59 -16.69 10.92 15.13
C ARG A 59 -16.80 10.95 13.60
N TYR A 60 -17.52 10.01 13.00
CA TYR A 60 -17.68 9.96 11.54
C TYR A 60 -18.58 11.07 11.01
N HIS A 61 -19.68 11.38 11.71
CA HIS A 61 -20.53 12.52 11.38
C HIS A 61 -19.78 13.84 11.54
N ARG A 62 -18.89 13.95 12.53
CA ARG A 62 -18.01 15.11 12.68
C ARG A 62 -17.04 15.21 11.50
N ALA A 63 -16.37 14.13 11.08
CA ALA A 63 -15.52 14.11 9.91
C ALA A 63 -16.25 14.60 8.65
N ALA A 64 -17.48 14.13 8.44
CA ALA A 64 -18.31 14.56 7.32
C ALA A 64 -18.69 16.06 7.39
N ARG A 65 -18.99 16.58 8.60
CA ARG A 65 -19.23 18.03 8.78
C ARG A 65 -17.96 18.85 8.54
N THR A 66 -16.81 18.39 9.03
CA THR A 66 -15.52 19.03 8.80
C THR A 66 -15.20 19.10 7.32
N MET A 67 -15.37 18.00 6.58
CA MET A 67 -15.13 17.95 5.14
C MET A 67 -15.99 18.96 4.39
N ARG A 68 -17.30 19.00 4.69
CA ARG A 68 -18.22 20.00 4.09
C ARG A 68 -17.83 21.42 4.44
N ALA A 69 -17.52 21.70 5.70
CA ALA A 69 -17.07 23.01 6.13
C ALA A 69 -15.82 23.46 5.37
N TRP A 70 -14.85 22.57 5.14
CA TRP A 70 -13.66 22.88 4.36
C TRP A 70 -13.96 23.12 2.88
N GLU A 71 -14.97 22.46 2.30
CA GLU A 71 -15.47 22.79 0.94
C GLU A 71 -16.16 24.18 0.93
N ASP A 72 -17.07 24.45 1.88
CA ASP A 72 -17.82 25.72 1.98
C ASP A 72 -16.89 26.92 2.22
N GLU A 73 -15.81 26.74 2.98
CA GLU A 73 -14.79 27.76 3.27
C GLU A 73 -13.76 27.92 2.12
N GLY A 74 -13.78 27.03 1.12
CA GLY A 74 -12.82 27.02 0.02
C GLY A 74 -11.43 26.49 0.41
N THR A 75 -11.29 25.81 1.55
CA THR A 75 -10.06 25.06 1.92
C THR A 75 -9.90 23.82 1.03
N LEU A 76 -11.00 23.14 0.73
CA LEU A 76 -11.07 22.11 -0.28
C LEU A 76 -11.81 22.64 -1.50
N VAL A 77 -11.32 22.29 -2.68
CA VAL A 77 -11.92 22.71 -3.96
C VAL A 77 -12.14 21.48 -4.84
N ARG A 78 -13.25 21.51 -5.57
CA ARG A 78 -13.62 20.45 -6.52
C ARG A 78 -13.33 20.90 -7.93
N ASP A 79 -12.78 20.01 -8.76
CA ASP A 79 -12.65 20.29 -10.20
C ASP A 79 -14.03 20.50 -10.84
N GLU A 80 -14.14 21.47 -11.75
CA GLU A 80 -15.39 21.77 -12.45
C GLU A 80 -15.83 20.68 -13.42
N ALA A 81 -14.87 19.90 -13.93
CA ALA A 81 -15.09 18.80 -14.89
C ALA A 81 -14.31 17.55 -14.46
N PRO A 82 -14.68 16.37 -14.98
CA PRO A 82 -13.90 15.15 -14.75
C PRO A 82 -12.46 15.26 -15.30
N THR A 83 -11.49 14.89 -14.46
CA THR A 83 -10.05 14.93 -14.76
C THR A 83 -9.39 13.63 -14.34
N PHE A 84 -8.27 13.28 -14.96
CA PHE A 84 -7.29 12.43 -14.34
C PHE A 84 -6.25 13.27 -13.60
N THR A 85 -5.64 12.70 -12.56
CA THR A 85 -4.52 13.34 -11.88
C THR A 85 -3.30 12.45 -11.99
N LEU A 86 -2.23 12.92 -12.64
CA LEU A 86 -0.94 12.25 -12.56
C LEU A 86 -0.38 12.43 -11.15
N TYR A 87 0.20 11.39 -10.61
CA TYR A 87 0.85 11.44 -9.32
C TYR A 87 2.27 10.93 -9.45
N ARG A 88 3.23 11.83 -9.24
CA ARG A 88 4.66 11.53 -9.29
C ARG A 88 5.24 11.48 -7.90
N MET A 89 6.16 10.56 -7.69
CA MET A 89 6.98 10.48 -6.48
C MET A 89 8.44 10.46 -6.87
N ARG A 90 9.23 11.44 -6.37
CA ARG A 90 10.68 11.45 -6.51
C ARG A 90 11.30 11.19 -5.16
N PHE A 91 12.17 10.21 -5.09
CA PHE A 91 12.76 9.71 -3.85
C PHE A 91 14.13 9.09 -4.09
N THR A 92 14.87 8.89 -3.02
CA THR A 92 16.13 8.14 -3.01
C THR A 92 15.88 6.77 -2.40
N THR A 93 16.26 5.71 -3.10
CA THR A 93 16.16 4.33 -2.62
C THR A 93 17.21 4.05 -1.53
N GLU A 94 17.10 2.94 -0.81
CA GLU A 94 18.05 2.57 0.25
C GLU A 94 19.51 2.43 -0.25
N ASP A 95 19.71 2.11 -1.53
CA ASP A 95 21.03 2.04 -2.18
C ASP A 95 21.56 3.40 -2.65
N GLY A 96 20.83 4.50 -2.37
CA GLY A 96 21.21 5.87 -2.73
C GLY A 96 20.89 6.26 -4.17
N THR A 97 20.13 5.46 -4.91
CA THR A 97 19.72 5.78 -6.28
C THR A 97 18.50 6.73 -6.27
N GLU A 98 18.58 7.84 -7.00
CA GLU A 98 17.39 8.68 -7.23
C GLU A 98 16.43 8.00 -8.20
N ARG A 99 15.15 7.97 -7.84
CA ARG A 99 14.07 7.44 -8.66
C ARG A 99 12.90 8.42 -8.75
N GLU A 100 12.24 8.38 -9.90
CA GLU A 100 10.93 9.00 -10.08
C GLU A 100 9.96 7.95 -10.61
N THR A 101 8.79 7.85 -9.96
CA THR A 101 7.69 6.99 -10.38
C THR A 101 6.49 7.85 -10.73
N VAL A 102 5.70 7.41 -11.70
CA VAL A 102 4.48 8.07 -12.12
C VAL A 102 3.34 7.08 -12.27
N GLY A 103 2.18 7.47 -11.80
CA GLY A 103 0.92 6.78 -12.06
C GLY A 103 -0.21 7.78 -12.19
N VAL A 104 -1.39 7.29 -12.45
CA VAL A 104 -2.60 8.11 -12.65
C VAL A 104 -3.65 7.77 -11.60
N LEU A 105 -4.21 8.80 -10.97
CA LEU A 105 -5.38 8.71 -10.11
C LEU A 105 -6.64 8.85 -10.96
N GLY A 106 -7.52 7.86 -10.84
CA GLY A 106 -8.81 7.79 -11.52
C GLY A 106 -9.81 6.96 -10.71
N ALA A 107 -10.99 6.80 -11.24
CA ALA A 107 -12.07 6.02 -10.66
C ALA A 107 -12.11 4.62 -11.29
N LEU A 108 -11.61 3.61 -10.58
CA LEU A 108 -11.55 2.22 -11.01
C LEU A 108 -12.84 1.48 -10.66
N GLU A 109 -13.32 0.64 -11.56
CA GLU A 109 -14.51 -0.18 -11.33
C GLU A 109 -14.37 -1.10 -10.12
N VAL A 110 -15.42 -1.12 -9.31
CA VAL A 110 -15.55 -2.04 -8.18
C VAL A 110 -16.26 -3.29 -8.67
N VAL A 111 -15.52 -4.37 -8.84
CA VAL A 111 -16.04 -5.66 -9.35
C VAL A 111 -16.27 -6.65 -8.19
N ASP A 112 -17.08 -7.68 -8.45
CA ASP A 112 -17.25 -8.78 -7.53
C ASP A 112 -15.99 -9.65 -7.46
N GLU A 113 -15.82 -10.35 -6.34
CA GLU A 113 -14.70 -11.24 -6.17
C GLU A 113 -14.70 -12.36 -7.22
N GLY A 114 -13.58 -12.54 -7.90
CA GLY A 114 -13.47 -13.52 -8.98
C GLY A 114 -14.09 -13.12 -10.31
N ALA A 115 -14.71 -11.93 -10.43
CA ALA A 115 -15.30 -11.48 -11.70
C ALA A 115 -14.26 -11.10 -12.77
N GLY A 116 -12.97 -11.04 -12.41
CA GLY A 116 -11.90 -10.58 -13.30
C GLY A 116 -11.87 -9.06 -13.44
N GLY A 117 -10.92 -8.55 -14.21
CA GLY A 117 -10.74 -7.11 -14.43
C GLY A 117 -9.97 -6.41 -13.31
N VAL A 118 -10.24 -6.71 -12.04
CA VAL A 118 -9.46 -6.25 -10.89
C VAL A 118 -9.05 -7.48 -10.09
N LEU A 119 -7.74 -7.66 -9.89
CA LEU A 119 -7.17 -8.87 -9.32
C LEU A 119 -6.51 -8.56 -7.97
N PRO A 120 -6.84 -9.28 -6.88
CA PRO A 120 -6.02 -9.24 -5.67
C PRO A 120 -4.72 -10.02 -5.92
N HIS A 121 -3.64 -9.66 -5.24
CA HIS A 121 -2.39 -10.42 -5.32
C HIS A 121 -2.01 -11.10 -3.99
N GLU A 122 -2.63 -10.71 -2.87
CA GLU A 122 -2.39 -11.35 -1.56
C GLU A 122 -3.71 -11.60 -0.80
N ARG A 123 -3.64 -12.53 0.15
CA ARG A 123 -4.75 -12.82 1.06
C ARG A 123 -4.91 -11.70 2.09
N THR A 124 -6.15 -11.30 2.37
CA THR A 124 -6.47 -10.28 3.38
C THR A 124 -6.93 -10.89 4.69
N THR A 125 -6.57 -10.25 5.80
CA THR A 125 -7.09 -10.62 7.13
C THR A 125 -8.43 -9.92 7.42
N PRO A 126 -9.39 -10.56 8.16
CA PRO A 126 -10.75 -10.02 8.36
C PRO A 126 -10.85 -8.74 9.22
N LYS A 127 -9.78 -8.33 9.92
CA LYS A 127 -9.81 -7.22 10.88
C LYS A 127 -9.76 -5.85 10.21
N ALA A 128 -10.74 -5.00 10.36
CA ALA A 128 -10.82 -3.54 10.13
C ALA A 128 -11.87 -3.05 9.11
N LYS A 129 -12.90 -3.87 8.79
CA LYS A 129 -13.89 -3.47 7.76
C LYS A 129 -14.90 -2.43 8.25
N THR A 130 -15.25 -2.39 9.55
CA THR A 130 -16.33 -1.53 10.07
C THR A 130 -15.96 -0.06 10.14
N ASP A 131 -14.83 0.29 10.73
CA ASP A 131 -14.39 1.67 10.93
C ASP A 131 -14.32 2.47 9.62
N ARG A 132 -13.63 1.94 8.62
CA ARG A 132 -13.49 2.61 7.32
C ARG A 132 -14.80 2.65 6.52
N LEU A 133 -15.66 1.66 6.68
CA LEU A 133 -16.97 1.63 6.04
C LEU A 133 -17.89 2.71 6.64
N ASP A 134 -17.89 2.87 7.95
CA ASP A 134 -18.68 3.91 8.64
C ASP A 134 -18.19 5.31 8.27
N LEU A 135 -16.87 5.51 8.15
CA LEU A 135 -16.31 6.75 7.65
C LEU A 135 -16.76 7.02 6.19
N THR A 136 -16.70 6.00 5.33
CA THR A 136 -17.13 6.14 3.92
C THR A 136 -18.62 6.45 3.82
N ARG A 137 -19.47 5.82 4.65
CA ARG A 137 -20.93 6.11 4.72
C ARG A 137 -21.19 7.55 5.14
N ALA A 138 -20.44 8.06 6.10
CA ALA A 138 -20.64 9.40 6.64
C ALA A 138 -20.12 10.50 5.70
N THR A 139 -18.92 10.31 5.14
CA THR A 139 -18.26 11.31 4.26
C THR A 139 -18.72 11.23 2.82
N GLU A 140 -19.27 10.10 2.39
CA GLU A 140 -19.59 9.81 0.99
C GLU A 140 -18.42 10.13 0.05
N ALA A 141 -17.21 9.73 0.47
CA ALA A 141 -15.98 9.97 -0.28
C ALA A 141 -14.95 8.84 -0.13
N ASN A 142 -14.13 8.66 -1.16
CA ASN A 142 -12.88 7.94 -1.03
C ASN A 142 -11.80 8.95 -0.63
N LEU A 143 -11.27 8.84 0.57
CA LEU A 143 -10.30 9.79 1.14
C LEU A 143 -8.85 9.45 0.77
N SER A 144 -8.55 8.18 0.55
CA SER A 144 -7.23 7.68 0.17
C SER A 144 -7.33 6.65 -0.97
N PRO A 145 -6.40 6.65 -1.92
CA PRO A 145 -6.48 5.77 -3.08
C PRO A 145 -6.16 4.31 -2.77
N VAL A 146 -6.77 3.39 -3.49
CA VAL A 146 -6.23 2.05 -3.71
C VAL A 146 -5.01 2.19 -4.63
N TRP A 147 -4.01 1.34 -4.49
CA TRP A 147 -2.88 1.28 -5.41
C TRP A 147 -3.06 0.10 -6.34
N GLY A 148 -3.26 0.38 -7.63
CA GLY A 148 -3.37 -0.58 -8.70
C GLY A 148 -2.10 -0.62 -9.56
N LEU A 149 -1.85 -1.77 -10.16
CA LEU A 149 -0.79 -1.98 -11.15
C LEU A 149 -1.43 -2.45 -12.46
N SER A 150 -1.21 -1.69 -13.52
CA SER A 150 -1.63 -2.08 -14.86
C SER A 150 -0.67 -3.10 -15.46
N LEU A 151 -1.21 -4.13 -16.07
CA LEU A 151 -0.46 -5.09 -16.88
C LEU A 151 -0.24 -4.61 -18.32
N THR A 152 -0.74 -3.42 -18.66
CA THR A 152 -0.57 -2.82 -20.00
C THR A 152 0.83 -2.21 -20.10
N ALA A 153 1.58 -2.65 -21.12
CA ALA A 153 2.87 -2.04 -21.43
C ALA A 153 2.66 -0.66 -22.09
N GLY A 154 3.57 0.28 -21.78
CA GLY A 154 3.57 1.63 -22.34
C GLY A 154 2.67 2.63 -21.59
N LEU A 155 2.03 2.24 -20.49
CA LEU A 155 1.29 3.19 -19.66
C LEU A 155 2.22 4.29 -19.11
N THR A 156 3.42 3.92 -18.66
CA THR A 156 4.41 4.89 -18.16
C THR A 156 4.76 5.95 -19.20
N GLU A 157 4.96 5.57 -20.45
CA GLU A 157 5.26 6.49 -21.55
C GLU A 157 4.15 7.52 -21.74
N LEU A 158 2.87 7.07 -21.71
CA LEU A 158 1.70 7.93 -21.79
C LEU A 158 1.59 8.90 -20.60
N LEU A 159 2.07 8.51 -19.41
CA LEU A 159 2.04 9.34 -18.20
C LEU A 159 3.29 10.22 -18.04
N THR A 160 4.33 10.05 -18.86
CA THR A 160 5.58 10.81 -18.76
C THR A 160 5.39 12.29 -19.06
N GLU A 161 4.54 12.64 -20.04
CA GLU A 161 4.25 14.04 -20.37
C GLU A 161 3.66 14.77 -19.16
N PRO A 162 4.24 15.93 -18.75
CA PRO A 162 3.72 16.71 -17.63
C PRO A 162 2.33 17.28 -17.90
N ALA A 163 1.61 17.61 -16.82
CA ALA A 163 0.35 18.32 -16.88
C ALA A 163 0.37 19.52 -15.91
N GLU A 164 -0.77 20.16 -15.70
CA GLU A 164 -0.87 21.30 -14.78
C GLU A 164 -0.64 20.84 -13.34
N VAL A 165 0.41 21.36 -12.70
CA VAL A 165 0.69 21.07 -11.30
C VAL A 165 -0.36 21.72 -10.42
N VAL A 166 -1.10 20.92 -9.65
CA VAL A 166 -2.16 21.36 -8.73
C VAL A 166 -1.81 21.12 -7.26
N GLY A 167 -0.69 20.48 -6.97
CA GLY A 167 -0.20 20.30 -5.62
C GLY A 167 1.19 19.66 -5.57
N ARG A 168 1.94 20.02 -4.52
CA ARG A 168 3.24 19.43 -4.20
C ARG A 168 3.39 19.35 -2.69
N CYS A 169 4.00 18.28 -2.20
CA CYS A 169 4.48 18.20 -0.82
C CYS A 169 5.74 17.34 -0.74
N THR A 170 6.54 17.63 0.28
CA THR A 170 7.67 16.78 0.66
C THR A 170 7.32 16.13 1.99
N ASP A 171 7.44 14.81 2.07
CA ASP A 171 7.16 14.09 3.29
C ASP A 171 8.35 14.02 4.25
N GLU A 172 8.14 13.39 5.41
CA GLU A 172 9.14 13.27 6.47
C GLU A 172 10.35 12.40 6.08
N GLN A 173 10.23 11.63 4.99
CA GLN A 173 11.29 10.80 4.42
C GLN A 173 12.03 11.49 3.27
N GLY A 174 11.64 12.74 2.95
CA GLY A 174 12.21 13.52 1.85
C GLY A 174 11.66 13.15 0.47
N VAL A 175 10.58 12.38 0.40
CA VAL A 175 9.91 12.08 -0.87
C VAL A 175 9.15 13.30 -1.35
N LEU A 176 9.43 13.73 -2.59
CA LEU A 176 8.68 14.78 -3.25
C LEU A 176 7.48 14.17 -3.99
N HIS A 177 6.28 14.51 -3.52
CA HIS A 177 5.01 14.15 -4.15
C HIS A 177 4.52 15.31 -5.00
N THR A 178 4.18 15.04 -6.25
CA THR A 178 3.61 16.04 -7.16
C THR A 178 2.33 15.49 -7.78
N VAL A 179 1.26 16.25 -7.74
CA VAL A 179 -0.01 15.95 -8.40
C VAL A 179 -0.29 16.95 -9.51
N GLU A 180 -0.62 16.41 -10.70
CA GLU A 180 -0.80 17.19 -11.93
C GLU A 180 -2.15 16.85 -12.57
N ARG A 181 -2.94 17.86 -12.91
CA ARG A 181 -4.28 17.74 -13.48
C ARG A 181 -4.23 17.58 -15.00
N VAL A 182 -4.83 16.52 -15.51
CA VAL A 182 -5.00 16.26 -16.96
C VAL A 182 -6.43 16.60 -17.34
N THR A 183 -6.58 17.52 -18.31
CA THR A 183 -7.88 17.99 -18.82
C THR A 183 -8.04 17.80 -20.32
N ASP A 184 -6.96 17.50 -21.05
CA ASP A 184 -7.00 17.30 -22.49
C ASP A 184 -7.83 16.06 -22.85
N PRO A 185 -8.90 16.19 -23.69
CA PRO A 185 -9.82 15.10 -23.96
C PRO A 185 -9.19 13.90 -24.67
N GLU A 186 -8.20 14.12 -25.55
CA GLU A 186 -7.52 13.03 -26.27
C GLU A 186 -6.66 12.24 -25.29
N ARG A 187 -5.96 12.95 -24.40
CA ARG A 187 -5.13 12.34 -23.36
C ARG A 187 -5.98 11.59 -22.32
N LEU A 188 -7.14 12.15 -21.91
CA LEU A 188 -8.08 11.46 -21.05
C LEU A 188 -8.52 10.13 -21.67
N SER A 189 -8.95 10.15 -22.95
CA SER A 189 -9.37 8.93 -23.66
C SER A 189 -8.25 7.91 -23.82
N ALA A 190 -7.02 8.37 -24.09
CA ALA A 190 -5.86 7.48 -24.21
C ALA A 190 -5.51 6.79 -22.88
N ILE A 191 -5.53 7.52 -21.75
CA ILE A 191 -5.28 6.96 -20.41
C ILE A 191 -6.38 5.94 -20.04
N GLU A 192 -7.65 6.30 -20.26
CA GLU A 192 -8.78 5.42 -20.00
C GLU A 192 -8.64 4.11 -20.78
N ALA A 193 -8.38 4.19 -22.09
CA ALA A 193 -8.20 3.02 -22.95
C ALA A 193 -7.00 2.16 -22.53
N ALA A 194 -5.88 2.78 -22.16
CA ALA A 194 -4.68 2.05 -21.74
C ALA A 194 -4.90 1.27 -20.44
N VAL A 195 -5.53 1.87 -19.43
CA VAL A 195 -5.81 1.18 -18.16
C VAL A 195 -6.90 0.12 -18.35
N ALA A 196 -7.92 0.39 -19.18
CA ALA A 196 -8.99 -0.57 -19.47
C ALA A 196 -8.56 -1.75 -20.37
N ALA A 197 -7.39 -1.71 -21.00
CA ALA A 197 -6.93 -2.75 -21.91
C ALA A 197 -6.63 -4.10 -21.25
N ASN A 198 -6.19 -4.08 -19.98
CA ASN A 198 -5.82 -5.27 -19.21
C ASN A 198 -6.40 -5.21 -17.79
N PRO A 199 -6.42 -6.33 -17.06
CA PRO A 199 -6.73 -6.32 -15.64
C PRO A 199 -5.80 -5.40 -14.85
N VAL A 200 -6.33 -4.80 -13.79
CA VAL A 200 -5.57 -4.04 -12.79
C VAL A 200 -5.35 -4.92 -11.57
N LEU A 201 -4.10 -5.09 -11.18
CA LEU A 201 -3.71 -5.81 -9.98
C LEU A 201 -3.71 -4.85 -8.79
N ILE A 202 -4.38 -5.18 -7.69
CA ILE A 202 -4.31 -4.37 -6.47
C ILE A 202 -2.95 -4.61 -5.82
N ALA A 203 -2.11 -3.59 -5.76
CA ALA A 203 -0.80 -3.62 -5.11
C ALA A 203 -0.89 -3.30 -3.60
N ASP A 204 -1.67 -2.29 -3.24
CA ASP A 204 -1.91 -1.90 -1.85
C ASP A 204 -3.36 -1.40 -1.69
N GLY A 205 -3.89 -1.45 -0.46
CA GLY A 205 -5.25 -1.03 -0.20
C GLY A 205 -6.32 -2.07 -0.50
N HIS A 206 -6.03 -3.37 -0.40
CA HIS A 206 -7.02 -4.45 -0.53
C HIS A 206 -8.23 -4.24 0.38
N HIS A 207 -8.02 -3.77 1.62
CA HIS A 207 -9.10 -3.43 2.54
C HIS A 207 -9.94 -2.25 2.03
N ARG A 208 -9.31 -1.20 1.49
CA ARG A 208 -9.99 -0.03 0.90
C ARG A 208 -10.87 -0.47 -0.28
N TYR A 209 -10.37 -1.34 -1.13
CA TYR A 209 -11.15 -1.90 -2.23
C TYR A 209 -12.32 -2.77 -1.75
N ALA A 210 -12.09 -3.64 -0.75
CA ALA A 210 -13.14 -4.46 -0.16
C ALA A 210 -14.25 -3.63 0.52
N ILE A 211 -13.89 -2.52 1.16
CA ILE A 211 -14.84 -1.55 1.73
C ILE A 211 -15.64 -0.87 0.62
N SER A 212 -14.99 -0.43 -0.46
CA SER A 212 -15.68 0.15 -1.62
C SER A 212 -16.71 -0.83 -2.21
N ARG A 213 -16.38 -2.14 -2.26
CA ARG A 213 -17.31 -3.18 -2.69
C ARG A 213 -18.52 -3.31 -1.75
N THR A 214 -18.28 -3.35 -0.43
CA THR A 214 -19.37 -3.40 0.55
C THR A 214 -20.27 -2.16 0.45
N TYR A 215 -19.69 -0.97 0.37
CA TYR A 215 -20.42 0.28 0.21
C TYR A 215 -21.22 0.32 -1.11
N ARG A 216 -20.63 -0.10 -2.22
CA ARG A 216 -21.32 -0.26 -3.51
C ARG A 216 -22.58 -1.13 -3.38
N ASP A 217 -22.43 -2.29 -2.75
CA ASP A 217 -23.52 -3.27 -2.62
C ASP A 217 -24.67 -2.71 -1.76
N GLU A 218 -24.36 -2.01 -0.67
CA GLU A 218 -25.34 -1.29 0.13
C GLU A 218 -26.08 -0.22 -0.68
N ARG A 219 -25.36 0.62 -1.41
CA ARG A 219 -25.93 1.71 -2.21
C ARG A 219 -26.76 1.18 -3.38
N ARG A 220 -26.35 0.10 -4.01
CA ARG A 220 -27.11 -0.54 -5.10
C ARG A 220 -28.45 -1.07 -4.64
N THR A 221 -28.57 -1.53 -3.40
CA THR A 221 -29.83 -2.02 -2.85
C THR A 221 -30.88 -0.90 -2.76
N SER A 222 -30.47 0.34 -2.53
CA SER A 222 -31.35 1.49 -2.36
C SER A 222 -31.43 2.45 -3.56
N GLY A 223 -30.36 2.54 -4.36
CA GLY A 223 -30.22 3.57 -5.39
C GLY A 223 -29.76 3.08 -6.78
N GLY A 224 -29.55 1.77 -6.98
CA GLY A 224 -29.08 1.24 -8.26
C GLY A 224 -27.61 1.56 -8.53
N ARG A 225 -27.26 1.81 -9.80
CA ARG A 225 -25.89 2.19 -10.21
C ARG A 225 -25.61 3.66 -9.91
N GLY A 226 -24.35 3.96 -9.57
CA GLY A 226 -23.95 5.33 -9.26
C GLY A 226 -22.43 5.49 -9.08
N PRO A 227 -21.99 6.65 -8.56
CA PRO A 227 -20.56 6.93 -8.32
C PRO A 227 -19.87 5.88 -7.44
N TRP A 228 -20.61 5.20 -6.59
CA TRP A 228 -20.12 4.10 -5.73
C TRP A 228 -19.74 2.83 -6.50
N ASP A 229 -20.06 2.72 -7.80
CA ASP A 229 -19.62 1.62 -8.65
C ASP A 229 -18.13 1.69 -8.99
N LEU A 230 -17.50 2.81 -8.67
CA LEU A 230 -16.08 3.08 -8.90
C LEU A 230 -15.41 3.50 -7.60
N THR A 231 -14.10 3.28 -7.48
CA THR A 231 -13.30 3.68 -6.32
C THR A 231 -12.04 4.44 -6.74
N LEU A 232 -11.61 5.39 -5.91
CA LEU A 232 -10.37 6.13 -6.12
C LEU A 232 -9.19 5.18 -6.16
N THR A 233 -8.48 5.16 -7.28
CA THR A 233 -7.33 4.28 -7.47
C THR A 233 -6.19 5.02 -8.15
N TYR A 234 -4.99 4.89 -7.61
CA TYR A 234 -3.74 5.17 -8.30
C TYR A 234 -3.37 3.96 -9.13
N VAL A 235 -3.10 4.12 -10.41
CA VAL A 235 -2.68 3.05 -11.31
C VAL A 235 -1.32 3.40 -11.90
N GLY A 236 -0.30 2.60 -11.57
CA GLY A 236 1.02 2.61 -12.21
C GLY A 236 1.19 1.41 -13.12
N GLU A 237 2.22 1.41 -13.97
CA GLU A 237 2.58 0.25 -14.77
C GLU A 237 3.35 -0.79 -13.93
N LEU A 238 3.10 -2.08 -14.15
CA LEU A 238 3.86 -3.17 -13.53
C LEU A 238 5.21 -3.35 -14.23
N VAL A 239 6.13 -2.44 -14.00
CA VAL A 239 7.48 -2.42 -14.57
C VAL A 239 8.51 -2.01 -13.51
N GLU A 240 9.72 -2.57 -13.58
CA GLU A 240 10.76 -2.40 -12.55
C GLU A 240 11.17 -0.94 -12.33
N SER A 241 11.23 -0.15 -13.40
CA SER A 241 11.60 1.27 -13.33
C SER A 241 10.58 2.13 -12.55
N GLN A 242 9.33 1.65 -12.39
CA GLN A 242 8.24 2.38 -11.75
C GLN A 242 7.87 1.85 -10.36
N LEU A 243 8.60 0.86 -9.84
CA LEU A 243 8.27 0.23 -8.57
C LEU A 243 9.49 0.15 -7.65
N SER A 244 9.25 0.41 -6.37
CA SER A 244 10.13 0.03 -5.28
C SER A 244 9.35 -0.90 -4.34
N ILE A 245 9.88 -2.08 -4.11
CA ILE A 245 9.24 -3.10 -3.29
C ILE A 245 10.22 -3.51 -2.20
N ASP A 246 9.88 -3.19 -0.97
CA ASP A 246 10.68 -3.56 0.18
C ASP A 246 10.22 -4.89 0.76
N ALA A 247 11.13 -5.57 1.45
CA ALA A 247 10.81 -6.79 2.16
C ALA A 247 10.02 -6.50 3.43
N ILE A 248 9.01 -7.33 3.70
CA ILE A 248 8.32 -7.35 4.99
C ILE A 248 8.85 -8.55 5.77
N HIS A 249 9.78 -8.30 6.66
CA HIS A 249 10.43 -9.34 7.48
C HIS A 249 9.45 -9.96 8.47
N ARG A 250 9.78 -11.14 8.98
CA ARG A 250 8.95 -11.89 9.94
C ARG A 250 9.55 -11.78 11.33
N LEU A 251 8.71 -11.49 12.31
CA LEU A 251 9.04 -11.47 13.73
C LEU A 251 8.24 -12.53 14.44
N TYR A 252 8.88 -13.30 15.29
CA TYR A 252 8.30 -14.46 15.96
C TYR A 252 8.26 -14.26 17.48
N ARG A 253 7.11 -14.62 18.09
CA ARG A 253 6.88 -14.62 19.53
C ARG A 253 6.24 -15.94 19.97
N GLY A 254 6.23 -16.20 21.27
CA GLY A 254 5.57 -17.40 21.82
C GLY A 254 6.36 -18.68 21.62
N ILE A 255 7.61 -18.59 21.15
CA ILE A 255 8.51 -19.73 20.94
C ILE A 255 9.92 -19.35 21.39
N GLU A 256 10.67 -20.29 22.00
CA GLU A 256 12.09 -20.09 22.30
C GLU A 256 12.92 -20.08 21.02
N ALA A 257 13.98 -19.26 20.96
CA ALA A 257 14.82 -19.07 19.78
C ALA A 257 15.44 -20.39 19.27
N ASP A 258 15.89 -21.26 20.21
CA ASP A 258 16.47 -22.55 19.87
C ASP A 258 15.41 -23.51 19.27
N ALA A 259 14.18 -23.48 19.81
CA ALA A 259 13.08 -24.29 19.29
C ALA A 259 12.66 -23.82 17.88
N LEU A 260 12.64 -22.51 17.62
CA LEU A 260 12.39 -21.97 16.29
C LEU A 260 13.51 -22.38 15.32
N THR A 261 14.77 -22.27 15.73
CA THR A 261 15.93 -22.70 14.93
C THR A 261 15.82 -24.18 14.55
N ALA A 262 15.55 -25.05 15.52
CA ALA A 262 15.37 -26.48 15.28
C ALA A 262 14.17 -26.80 14.36
N ALA A 263 13.10 -26.01 14.41
CA ALA A 263 11.98 -26.13 13.48
C ALA A 263 12.40 -25.74 12.04
N LEU A 264 13.14 -24.66 11.88
CA LEU A 264 13.64 -24.19 10.59
C LEU A 264 14.66 -25.16 9.98
N GLU A 265 15.52 -25.79 10.78
CA GLU A 265 16.49 -26.80 10.33
C GLU A 265 15.86 -27.98 9.58
N ARG A 266 14.59 -28.26 9.79
CA ARG A 266 13.88 -29.34 9.07
C ARG A 266 13.72 -29.02 7.58
N SER A 267 13.58 -27.76 7.23
CA SER A 267 13.31 -27.31 5.87
C SER A 267 14.43 -26.48 5.23
N PHE A 268 15.40 -26.03 6.03
CA PHE A 268 16.49 -25.17 5.57
C PHE A 268 17.86 -25.74 5.93
N ASP A 269 18.85 -25.51 5.08
CA ASP A 269 20.26 -25.63 5.42
C ASP A 269 20.73 -24.33 6.07
N LEU A 270 21.35 -24.46 7.24
CA LEU A 270 21.81 -23.36 8.07
C LEU A 270 23.31 -23.12 7.88
N ALA A 271 23.69 -21.82 7.74
CA ALA A 271 25.10 -21.42 7.69
C ALA A 271 25.29 -20.04 8.35
N PRO A 272 26.41 -19.79 9.04
CA PRO A 272 26.68 -18.47 9.63
C PRO A 272 26.64 -17.35 8.59
N ALA A 273 25.95 -16.24 8.91
CA ALA A 273 25.90 -15.04 8.06
C ALA A 273 26.80 -13.91 8.59
N GLY A 274 27.22 -13.99 9.86
CA GLY A 274 28.01 -12.96 10.53
C GLY A 274 27.18 -11.77 11.02
N PRO A 275 27.84 -10.64 11.34
CA PRO A 275 27.17 -9.44 11.84
C PRO A 275 26.17 -8.86 10.84
N ILE A 276 25.05 -8.36 11.36
CA ILE A 276 24.01 -7.69 10.56
C ILE A 276 24.17 -6.19 10.74
N ASP A 277 24.29 -5.48 9.62
CA ASP A 277 24.34 -4.03 9.51
C ASP A 277 23.25 -3.50 8.56
N PRO A 278 23.02 -2.18 8.45
CA PRO A 278 21.96 -1.63 7.58
C PRO A 278 22.08 -2.04 6.10
N SER A 279 23.28 -2.36 5.61
CA SER A 279 23.49 -2.80 4.21
C SER A 279 23.11 -4.28 3.99
N PHE A 280 22.73 -4.99 5.04
CA PHE A 280 22.47 -6.42 5.01
C PHE A 280 21.29 -6.81 4.09
N ALA A 281 20.34 -5.87 3.84
CA ALA A 281 19.27 -6.09 2.89
C ALA A 281 19.79 -6.50 1.49
N THR A 282 20.82 -5.80 1.01
CA THR A 282 21.47 -6.14 -0.27
C THR A 282 22.11 -7.52 -0.23
N ARG A 283 22.68 -7.92 0.91
CA ARG A 283 23.29 -9.25 1.07
C ARG A 283 22.22 -10.36 1.04
N VAL A 284 21.06 -10.16 1.66
CA VAL A 284 19.92 -11.11 1.60
C VAL A 284 19.51 -11.38 0.15
N VAL A 285 19.48 -10.33 -0.67
CA VAL A 285 19.15 -10.45 -2.11
C VAL A 285 20.28 -11.16 -2.87
N SER A 286 21.54 -10.73 -2.70
CA SER A 286 22.67 -11.28 -3.45
C SER A 286 23.00 -12.73 -3.08
N GLU A 287 22.81 -13.14 -1.82
CA GLU A 287 22.97 -14.52 -1.35
C GLU A 287 21.80 -15.43 -1.79
N GLY A 288 20.67 -14.84 -2.18
CA GLY A 288 19.48 -15.59 -2.56
C GLY A 288 18.91 -16.42 -1.41
N ALA A 289 19.12 -16.01 -0.16
CA ALA A 289 18.77 -16.76 1.04
C ALA A 289 18.11 -15.86 2.07
N LEU A 290 17.27 -16.44 2.93
CA LEU A 290 16.72 -15.78 4.09
C LEU A 290 17.77 -15.72 5.21
N CYS A 291 17.58 -14.86 6.22
CA CYS A 291 18.48 -14.77 7.35
C CYS A 291 17.74 -14.72 8.69
N LEU A 292 18.00 -15.67 9.57
CA LEU A 292 17.57 -15.66 10.98
C LEU A 292 18.46 -14.69 11.75
N VAL A 293 17.86 -13.77 12.49
CA VAL A 293 18.51 -12.73 13.30
C VAL A 293 18.60 -13.20 14.75
N HIS A 294 19.80 -13.10 15.35
CA HIS A 294 20.09 -13.45 16.74
C HIS A 294 20.16 -12.22 17.66
N THR A 295 19.98 -12.43 18.94
CA THR A 295 20.02 -11.37 19.96
C THR A 295 21.37 -10.67 20.09
N ASP A 296 22.47 -11.33 19.70
CA ASP A 296 23.81 -10.75 19.65
C ASP A 296 24.03 -9.87 18.41
N GLY A 297 23.06 -9.80 17.48
CA GLY A 297 23.13 -9.04 16.24
C GLY A 297 23.87 -9.74 15.11
N THR A 298 24.11 -11.04 15.24
CA THR A 298 24.58 -11.88 14.14
C THR A 298 23.40 -12.54 13.44
N GLY A 299 23.67 -13.15 12.28
CA GLY A 299 22.66 -13.86 11.51
C GLY A 299 23.08 -15.28 11.15
N THR A 300 22.09 -16.07 10.80
CA THR A 300 22.24 -17.41 10.20
C THR A 300 21.49 -17.45 8.87
N TRP A 301 22.17 -17.77 7.79
CA TRP A 301 21.54 -18.00 6.49
C TRP A 301 20.64 -19.22 6.52
N LEU A 302 19.46 -19.09 5.93
CA LEU A 302 18.49 -20.16 5.74
C LEU A 302 18.33 -20.42 4.25
N ARG A 303 18.85 -21.54 3.75
CA ARG A 303 18.74 -21.96 2.35
C ARG A 303 17.74 -23.11 2.26
N PRO A 304 16.64 -22.97 1.47
CA PRO A 304 15.60 -24.00 1.38
C PRO A 304 16.18 -25.32 0.85
N ARG A 305 15.87 -26.43 1.53
CA ARG A 305 16.15 -27.77 1.05
C ARG A 305 15.12 -28.17 0.00
N ALA A 306 15.56 -28.45 -1.22
CA ALA A 306 14.68 -28.80 -2.31
C ALA A 306 13.71 -29.96 -1.96
N SER A 307 14.23 -31.01 -1.27
CA SER A 307 13.44 -32.17 -0.86
C SER A 307 12.39 -31.89 0.22
N ALA A 308 12.64 -30.89 1.07
CA ALA A 308 11.72 -30.51 2.14
C ALA A 308 10.68 -29.47 1.69
N CYS A 309 10.96 -28.77 0.60
CA CYS A 309 10.13 -27.69 0.06
C CYS A 309 9.50 -28.06 -1.30
N GLU A 310 9.44 -29.36 -1.63
CA GLU A 310 8.83 -29.82 -2.88
C GLU A 310 7.36 -29.41 -2.97
N GLY A 311 6.96 -28.79 -4.07
CA GLY A 311 5.61 -28.28 -4.28
C GLY A 311 5.28 -26.97 -3.56
N VAL A 312 6.18 -26.45 -2.74
CA VAL A 312 6.02 -25.12 -2.12
C VAL A 312 6.46 -24.05 -3.10
N ARG A 313 5.65 -23.00 -3.22
CA ARG A 313 6.00 -21.86 -4.06
C ARG A 313 7.29 -21.21 -3.56
N ALA A 314 8.18 -20.84 -4.48
CA ALA A 314 9.49 -20.25 -4.18
C ALA A 314 9.38 -18.77 -3.71
N LEU A 315 8.49 -18.50 -2.76
CA LEU A 315 8.34 -17.25 -2.03
C LEU A 315 8.84 -17.45 -0.60
N ASP A 316 9.68 -16.55 -0.11
CA ASP A 316 10.29 -16.65 1.22
C ASP A 316 9.22 -16.79 2.32
N GLY A 317 8.13 -16.00 2.22
CA GLY A 317 7.00 -16.11 3.15
C GLY A 317 6.30 -17.46 3.10
N ALA A 318 6.11 -18.04 1.91
CA ALA A 318 5.49 -19.36 1.75
C ALA A 318 6.39 -20.48 2.27
N LEU A 319 7.70 -20.38 2.06
CA LEU A 319 8.68 -21.33 2.59
C LEU A 319 8.70 -21.32 4.13
N LEU A 320 8.62 -20.15 4.76
CA LEU A 320 8.54 -19.99 6.21
C LEU A 320 7.20 -20.54 6.77
N GLU A 321 6.07 -20.20 6.13
CA GLU A 321 4.76 -20.75 6.51
C GLU A 321 4.77 -22.29 6.45
N HIS A 322 5.37 -22.84 5.40
CA HIS A 322 5.50 -24.30 5.26
C HIS A 322 6.37 -24.92 6.34
N ALA A 323 7.55 -24.34 6.60
CA ALA A 323 8.50 -24.85 7.60
C ALA A 323 7.96 -24.83 9.04
N LEU A 324 7.06 -23.88 9.31
CA LEU A 324 6.48 -23.65 10.64
C LEU A 324 5.00 -24.08 10.74
N ALA A 325 4.48 -24.83 9.76
CA ALA A 325 3.06 -25.20 9.70
C ALA A 325 2.57 -25.97 10.96
N ASP A 326 3.46 -26.79 11.57
CA ASP A 326 3.16 -27.57 12.76
C ASP A 326 3.72 -26.94 14.06
N VAL A 327 4.07 -25.65 14.02
CA VAL A 327 4.65 -24.92 15.14
C VAL A 327 3.69 -23.85 15.61
N GLU A 328 3.32 -23.88 16.88
CA GLU A 328 2.53 -22.80 17.48
C GLU A 328 3.43 -21.60 17.73
N VAL A 329 3.22 -20.55 16.97
CA VAL A 329 4.03 -19.32 17.01
C VAL A 329 3.23 -18.11 16.58
N ASP A 330 3.42 -17.00 17.29
CA ASP A 330 2.84 -15.72 16.91
C ASP A 330 3.76 -15.03 15.89
N VAL A 331 3.21 -14.69 14.72
CA VAL A 331 3.93 -14.00 13.65
C VAL A 331 3.47 -12.55 13.56
N SER A 332 4.43 -11.63 13.60
CA SER A 332 4.23 -10.23 13.28
C SER A 332 5.19 -9.78 12.17
N TYR A 333 5.00 -8.58 11.67
CA TYR A 333 5.61 -8.12 10.43
C TYR A 333 6.32 -6.79 10.63
N GLN A 334 7.52 -6.65 10.07
CA GLN A 334 8.34 -5.44 10.19
C GLN A 334 9.10 -5.18 8.89
N HIS A 335 9.12 -3.95 8.42
CA HIS A 335 10.04 -3.52 7.35
C HIS A 335 11.29 -2.88 7.95
N GLY A 336 12.39 -2.86 7.17
CA GLY A 336 13.67 -2.30 7.59
C GLY A 336 14.50 -3.23 8.46
N VAL A 337 15.70 -3.57 8.00
CA VAL A 337 16.63 -4.50 8.66
C VAL A 337 16.97 -4.07 10.08
N GLN A 338 17.31 -2.77 10.27
CA GLN A 338 17.71 -2.25 11.57
C GLN A 338 16.59 -2.38 12.62
N HIS A 339 15.34 -2.11 12.25
CA HIS A 339 14.21 -2.26 13.15
C HIS A 339 14.02 -3.71 13.62
N VAL A 340 14.22 -4.69 12.71
CA VAL A 340 14.18 -6.12 13.09
C VAL A 340 15.28 -6.45 14.08
N VAL A 341 16.52 -5.98 13.82
CA VAL A 341 17.66 -6.21 14.73
C VAL A 341 17.41 -5.60 16.10
N ASP A 342 16.89 -4.37 16.14
CA ASP A 342 16.63 -3.67 17.40
C ASP A 342 15.56 -4.38 18.25
N LEU A 343 14.48 -4.86 17.62
CA LEU A 343 13.42 -5.62 18.30
C LEU A 343 13.91 -6.96 18.84
N VAL A 344 14.76 -7.66 18.09
CA VAL A 344 15.34 -8.94 18.53
C VAL A 344 16.32 -8.71 19.68
N ARG A 345 17.20 -7.70 19.57
CA ARG A 345 18.16 -7.35 20.62
C ARG A 345 17.48 -6.84 21.89
N GLY A 346 16.37 -6.11 21.75
CA GLY A 346 15.59 -5.61 22.87
C GLY A 346 14.81 -6.69 23.63
N GLY A 347 14.70 -7.91 23.04
CA GLY A 347 13.91 -8.99 23.63
C GLY A 347 12.40 -8.83 23.42
N ASP A 348 11.96 -7.88 22.57
CA ASP A 348 10.56 -7.67 22.27
C ASP A 348 9.97 -8.82 21.44
N VAL A 349 10.84 -9.58 20.76
CA VAL A 349 10.51 -10.78 19.97
C VAL A 349 11.56 -11.86 20.21
N SER A 350 11.16 -13.12 20.07
CA SER A 350 12.06 -14.26 20.26
C SER A 350 13.11 -14.37 19.15
N ALA A 351 12.73 -14.03 17.93
CA ALA A 351 13.61 -14.02 16.76
C ALA A 351 13.00 -13.21 15.62
N GLY A 352 13.84 -12.79 14.66
CA GLY A 352 13.44 -12.18 13.39
C GLY A 352 13.99 -12.97 12.22
N VAL A 353 13.26 -13.02 11.10
CA VAL A 353 13.78 -13.55 9.83
C VAL A 353 13.71 -12.48 8.77
N LEU A 354 14.88 -12.10 8.25
CA LEU A 354 15.01 -11.24 7.08
C LEU A 354 14.72 -12.06 5.84
N ILE A 355 13.86 -11.53 4.98
CA ILE A 355 13.45 -12.16 3.72
C ILE A 355 13.78 -11.24 2.54
N ARG A 356 13.81 -11.78 1.34
CA ARG A 356 13.96 -11.03 0.10
C ARG A 356 12.67 -10.29 -0.25
N PRO A 357 12.74 -9.10 -0.89
CA PRO A 357 11.56 -8.50 -1.50
C PRO A 357 10.99 -9.41 -2.59
N THR A 358 9.67 -9.38 -2.74
CA THR A 358 9.00 -10.12 -3.83
C THR A 358 9.34 -9.47 -5.17
N SER A 359 9.78 -10.27 -6.14
CA SER A 359 10.11 -9.75 -7.47
C SER A 359 8.86 -9.40 -8.28
N ILE A 360 9.02 -8.49 -9.23
CA ILE A 360 7.95 -8.10 -10.16
C ILE A 360 7.49 -9.29 -11.00
N ASP A 361 8.41 -10.16 -11.41
CA ASP A 361 8.07 -11.35 -12.17
C ASP A 361 7.20 -12.32 -11.36
N GLU A 362 7.43 -12.42 -10.04
CA GLU A 362 6.61 -13.23 -9.17
C GLU A 362 5.21 -12.61 -8.97
N ILE A 363 5.12 -11.29 -8.87
CA ILE A 363 3.83 -10.56 -8.82
C ILE A 363 3.06 -10.80 -10.12
N ARG A 364 3.73 -10.64 -11.28
CA ARG A 364 3.15 -10.86 -12.61
C ARG A 364 2.68 -12.31 -12.77
N ARG A 365 3.52 -13.27 -12.38
CA ARG A 365 3.18 -14.69 -12.43
C ARG A 365 1.97 -15.01 -11.55
N THR A 366 1.92 -14.49 -10.33
CA THR A 366 0.79 -14.65 -9.39
C THR A 366 -0.51 -14.15 -10.03
N ALA A 367 -0.47 -12.98 -10.65
CA ALA A 367 -1.64 -12.41 -11.32
C ALA A 367 -2.11 -13.27 -12.51
N HIS A 368 -1.20 -13.77 -13.35
CA HIS A 368 -1.54 -14.61 -14.50
C HIS A 368 -2.08 -15.99 -14.09
N GLU A 369 -1.57 -16.57 -13.01
CA GLU A 369 -2.02 -17.86 -12.49
C GLU A 369 -3.33 -17.74 -11.70
N GLY A 370 -3.81 -16.54 -11.42
CA GLY A 370 -5.00 -16.29 -10.57
C GLY A 370 -4.80 -16.77 -9.13
N LEU A 371 -3.56 -16.82 -8.66
CA LEU A 371 -3.20 -17.24 -7.31
C LEU A 371 -3.07 -16.04 -6.37
N LEU A 372 -2.99 -16.31 -5.07
CA LEU A 372 -2.74 -15.31 -4.04
C LEU A 372 -1.44 -15.62 -3.30
N MET A 373 -0.63 -14.59 -3.07
CA MET A 373 0.53 -14.69 -2.19
C MET A 373 0.09 -14.75 -0.71
N PRO A 374 0.95 -15.23 0.19
CA PRO A 374 0.76 -15.08 1.63
C PRO A 374 0.48 -13.63 2.03
N PRO A 375 -0.20 -13.37 3.15
CA PRO A 375 -0.36 -12.01 3.67
C PRO A 375 0.99 -11.32 3.89
N LYS A 376 1.03 -10.01 3.63
CA LYS A 376 2.24 -9.20 3.83
C LYS A 376 3.45 -9.71 3.03
N SER A 377 3.22 -10.05 1.76
CA SER A 377 4.28 -10.44 0.81
C SER A 377 4.95 -9.26 0.12
N THR A 378 4.29 -8.12 0.03
CA THR A 378 4.81 -6.94 -0.68
C THR A 378 4.63 -5.67 0.15
N PHE A 379 5.61 -4.79 0.10
CA PHE A 379 5.55 -3.45 0.67
C PHE A 379 6.00 -2.45 -0.38
N PHE A 380 5.03 -1.86 -1.06
CA PHE A 380 5.31 -0.84 -2.08
C PHE A 380 5.69 0.48 -1.42
N THR A 381 6.80 1.06 -1.87
CA THR A 381 7.35 2.34 -1.40
C THR A 381 7.66 3.27 -2.57
N PRO A 382 7.64 4.60 -2.34
CA PRO A 382 7.09 5.30 -1.17
C PRO A 382 5.57 5.16 -1.07
N LYS A 383 4.97 5.40 0.11
CA LYS A 383 3.52 5.35 0.28
C LYS A 383 2.85 6.60 -0.31
N LEU A 384 1.69 6.40 -0.96
CA LEU A 384 0.85 7.50 -1.42
C LEU A 384 0.32 8.32 -0.24
N ARG A 385 0.32 9.66 -0.37
CA ARG A 385 -0.21 10.54 0.67
C ARG A 385 -1.73 10.63 0.61
N THR A 386 -2.37 10.64 1.77
CA THR A 386 -3.79 10.97 1.94
C THR A 386 -3.96 12.49 1.93
N GLY A 387 -5.04 12.98 1.34
CA GLY A 387 -5.37 14.41 1.28
C GLY A 387 -4.94 15.13 0.01
N LEU A 388 -4.05 14.56 -0.81
CA LEU A 388 -3.67 15.19 -2.09
C LEU A 388 -4.79 15.15 -3.12
N VAL A 389 -5.52 14.05 -3.18
CA VAL A 389 -6.69 13.86 -4.05
C VAL A 389 -7.71 12.99 -3.32
N MET A 390 -8.96 13.42 -3.30
CA MET A 390 -10.09 12.71 -2.77
C MET A 390 -11.18 12.60 -3.83
N ARG A 391 -12.00 11.57 -3.76
CA ARG A 391 -13.07 11.35 -4.73
C ARG A 391 -14.43 11.35 -4.03
N PRO A 392 -15.27 12.36 -4.26
CA PRO A 392 -16.68 12.33 -3.84
C PRO A 392 -17.46 11.19 -4.51
N LEU A 393 -18.42 10.63 -3.77
CA LEU A 393 -19.31 9.55 -4.21
C LEU A 393 -20.76 10.04 -4.42
N VAL A 394 -20.93 11.36 -4.46
CA VAL A 394 -22.20 12.07 -4.66
C VAL A 394 -22.05 13.18 -5.68
#